data_25ac80dbc4041ed8e7fd433c55ea1d91
#
_entry.id   25ac80dbc4041ed8e7fd433c55ea1d91
#
_cell.length_a   1.000
_cell.length_b   1.000
_cell.length_c   1.000
_cell.angle_alpha   90.00
_cell.angle_beta   90.00
_cell.angle_gamma   90.00
#
_symmetry.space_group_name_H-M   'P 1'
#
loop_
_entity.id
_entity.type
_entity.pdbx_description
1 polymer ?
#
loop_
_entity_poly.entity_id
_entity_poly.type
_entity_poly.pdbx_seq_one_letter_code
_entity_poly.pdbx_strand_id
1 'polypeptide(L)'
;MIEAVLEVDIPDGWVHDISANFNVPVRILDCIPFGDKGARSFVELECSDPEMQQIVSRAIEKHPDVCKWEPSIAEDGRMRGIALLTKCRACKAIMRSDCYLRSARTMGHGKVEWQVIASREAALGDLIDELKKNGCTIDLRSKKKLDDTSFVTKRQELAIRAALERGYYDYPRGVSLPQLAKSFEVTTSTMGEILQRGERNIIREYFRTKM
;
A
#
# COMPACT_ATOMS: atom_id res chain seq x y z
N MET A 1 14.99 -7.27 -9.40
CA MET A 1 14.41 -6.35 -8.40
C MET A 1 14.15 -7.09 -7.10
N ILE A 2 14.02 -6.37 -6.00
CA ILE A 2 13.77 -6.92 -4.66
C ILE A 2 12.56 -6.21 -4.07
N GLU A 3 11.62 -6.95 -3.52
CA GLU A 3 10.57 -6.43 -2.66
C GLU A 3 10.96 -6.67 -1.20
N ALA A 4 10.88 -5.62 -0.39
CA ALA A 4 11.19 -5.68 1.03
C ALA A 4 10.06 -5.06 1.86
N VAL A 5 9.85 -5.59 3.04
CA VAL A 5 8.98 -5.01 4.07
C VAL A 5 9.86 -4.52 5.20
N LEU A 6 9.81 -3.22 5.46
CA LEU A 6 10.54 -2.55 6.52
C LEU A 6 9.54 -2.08 7.58
N GLU A 7 9.86 -2.28 8.84
CA GLU A 7 9.25 -1.53 9.93
C GLU A 7 10.11 -0.30 10.20
N VAL A 8 9.53 0.88 10.05
CA VAL A 8 10.21 2.17 10.15
C VAL A 8 9.59 2.96 11.29
N ASP A 9 10.40 3.37 12.23
CA ASP A 9 10.04 4.34 13.25
C ASP A 9 10.72 5.69 12.92
N ILE A 10 9.90 6.72 12.78
CA ILE A 10 10.32 8.08 12.47
C ILE A 10 9.92 8.94 13.67
N PRO A 11 10.78 9.04 14.70
CA PRO A 11 10.45 9.80 15.89
C PRO A 11 10.19 11.28 15.54
N ASP A 12 9.25 11.89 16.25
CA ASP A 12 8.80 13.28 16.04
C ASP A 12 8.24 13.57 14.64
N GLY A 13 7.84 12.53 13.90
CA GLY A 13 7.15 12.69 12.63
C GLY A 13 5.64 12.78 12.82
N TRP A 14 4.95 13.62 12.06
CA TRP A 14 3.51 13.83 12.22
C TRP A 14 2.68 12.54 12.14
N VAL A 15 3.05 11.58 11.29
CA VAL A 15 2.37 10.27 11.17
C VAL A 15 2.57 9.44 12.44
N HIS A 16 3.79 9.46 12.99
CA HIS A 16 4.10 8.82 14.26
C HIS A 16 3.25 9.41 15.39
N ASP A 17 3.25 10.73 15.53
CA ASP A 17 2.57 11.43 16.61
C ASP A 17 1.05 11.25 16.55
N ILE A 18 0.45 11.34 15.36
CA ILE A 18 -0.99 11.12 15.21
C ILE A 18 -1.36 9.67 15.54
N SER A 19 -0.62 8.71 15.01
CA SER A 19 -0.92 7.30 15.26
C SER A 19 -0.71 6.91 16.72
N ALA A 20 0.34 7.41 17.36
CA ALA A 20 0.66 7.09 18.75
C ALA A 20 -0.28 7.78 19.75
N ASN A 21 -0.57 9.08 19.55
CA ASN A 21 -1.31 9.87 20.54
C ASN A 21 -2.84 9.65 20.44
N PHE A 22 -3.36 9.37 19.25
CA PHE A 22 -4.81 9.22 19.04
C PHE A 22 -5.24 7.78 18.74
N ASN A 23 -4.29 6.85 18.64
CA ASN A 23 -4.53 5.46 18.24
C ASN A 23 -5.34 5.36 16.92
N VAL A 24 -5.10 6.30 16.01
CA VAL A 24 -5.72 6.36 14.69
C VAL A 24 -4.72 5.84 13.66
N PRO A 25 -4.99 4.72 12.99
CA PRO A 25 -4.14 4.23 11.92
C PRO A 25 -4.08 5.22 10.76
N VAL A 26 -2.88 5.49 10.28
CA VAL A 26 -2.62 6.37 9.13
C VAL A 26 -2.03 5.54 8.00
N ARG A 27 -2.64 5.62 6.84
CA ARG A 27 -2.16 5.00 5.61
C ARG A 27 -1.68 6.08 4.64
N ILE A 28 -0.43 6.01 4.22
CA ILE A 28 0.10 6.88 3.20
C ILE A 28 -0.26 6.27 1.85
N LEU A 29 -1.15 6.93 1.12
CA LEU A 29 -1.61 6.51 -0.21
C LEU A 29 -0.64 6.94 -1.29
N ASP A 30 -0.06 8.14 -1.14
CA ASP A 30 0.96 8.68 -2.01
C ASP A 30 1.80 9.73 -1.28
N CYS A 31 3.05 9.91 -1.71
CA CYS A 31 3.93 10.93 -1.17
C CYS A 31 4.86 11.45 -2.27
N ILE A 32 4.68 12.71 -2.62
CA ILE A 32 5.46 13.40 -3.65
C ILE A 32 6.38 14.40 -2.98
N PRO A 33 7.69 14.39 -3.27
CA PRO A 33 8.61 15.41 -2.79
C PRO A 33 8.17 16.82 -3.22
N PHE A 34 8.36 17.79 -2.34
CA PHE A 34 8.03 19.18 -2.60
C PHE A 34 9.14 20.10 -2.10
N GLY A 35 9.75 20.86 -3.00
CA GLY A 35 10.94 21.64 -2.70
C GLY A 35 12.13 20.77 -2.25
N ASP A 36 13.11 21.38 -1.58
CA ASP A 36 14.36 20.70 -1.22
C ASP A 36 14.24 19.73 -0.02
N LYS A 37 13.26 19.92 0.85
CA LYS A 37 13.16 19.19 2.12
C LYS A 37 11.74 18.73 2.44
N GLY A 38 10.73 19.28 1.78
CA GLY A 38 9.32 19.03 2.04
C GLY A 38 8.75 17.86 1.27
N ALA A 39 7.47 17.62 1.51
CA ALA A 39 6.68 16.63 0.78
C ALA A 39 5.20 17.02 0.74
N ARG A 40 4.50 16.49 -0.26
CA ARG A 40 3.04 16.47 -0.32
C ARG A 40 2.59 15.03 -0.14
N SER A 41 1.91 14.75 0.96
CA SER A 41 1.43 13.42 1.29
C SER A 41 -0.08 13.35 1.14
N PHE A 42 -0.57 12.37 0.38
CA PHE A 42 -1.96 11.98 0.36
C PHE A 42 -2.16 10.80 1.30
N VAL A 43 -3.06 10.96 2.27
CA VAL A 43 -3.21 10.00 3.36
C VAL A 43 -4.67 9.65 3.60
N GLU A 44 -4.87 8.46 4.18
CA GLU A 44 -6.14 7.99 4.70
C GLU A 44 -5.98 7.69 6.19
N LEU A 45 -6.90 8.17 7.01
CA LEU A 45 -6.95 7.91 8.44
C LEU A 45 -8.15 7.01 8.72
N GLU A 46 -7.94 5.91 9.41
CA GLU A 46 -8.99 4.97 9.80
C GLU A 46 -9.73 5.50 11.02
N CYS A 47 -10.50 6.57 10.81
CA CYS A 47 -11.29 7.23 11.82
C CYS A 47 -12.64 7.60 11.22
N SER A 48 -13.72 7.00 11.73
CA SER A 48 -15.10 7.23 11.26
C SER A 48 -15.92 8.08 12.24
N ASP A 49 -15.44 8.29 13.47
CA ASP A 49 -16.10 9.14 14.45
C ASP A 49 -15.88 10.62 14.14
N PRO A 50 -16.93 11.43 13.89
CA PRO A 50 -16.83 12.83 13.52
C PRO A 50 -16.11 13.72 14.54
N GLU A 51 -16.28 13.43 15.84
CA GLU A 51 -15.62 14.19 16.90
C GLU A 51 -14.11 13.92 16.89
N MET A 52 -13.72 12.66 16.80
CA MET A 52 -12.32 12.27 16.70
C MET A 52 -11.68 12.79 15.42
N GLN A 53 -12.40 12.79 14.28
CA GLN A 53 -11.91 13.38 13.04
C GLN A 53 -11.55 14.86 13.19
N GLN A 54 -12.37 15.63 13.89
CA GLN A 54 -12.09 17.05 14.16
C GLN A 54 -10.87 17.23 15.07
N ILE A 55 -10.75 16.41 16.11
CA ILE A 55 -9.62 16.46 17.04
C ILE A 55 -8.32 16.14 16.30
N VAL A 56 -8.31 15.06 15.54
CA VAL A 56 -7.14 14.62 14.77
C VAL A 56 -6.77 15.62 13.67
N SER A 57 -7.76 16.16 12.97
CA SER A 57 -7.52 17.19 11.93
C SER A 57 -6.84 18.43 12.52
N ARG A 58 -7.31 18.92 13.67
CA ARG A 58 -6.67 20.05 14.38
C ARG A 58 -5.27 19.71 14.87
N ALA A 59 -5.03 18.48 15.30
CA ALA A 59 -3.70 18.04 15.71
C ALA A 59 -2.73 18.01 14.54
N ILE A 60 -3.17 17.54 13.37
CA ILE A 60 -2.37 17.56 12.12
C ILE A 60 -2.04 19.00 11.71
N GLU A 61 -3.02 19.90 11.70
CA GLU A 61 -2.83 21.33 11.36
C GLU A 61 -1.80 22.03 12.26
N LYS A 62 -1.76 21.66 13.52
CA LYS A 62 -0.84 22.26 14.52
C LYS A 62 0.54 21.60 14.57
N HIS A 63 0.73 20.50 13.84
CA HIS A 63 2.01 19.80 13.87
C HIS A 63 3.12 20.63 13.19
N PRO A 64 4.31 20.77 13.81
CA PRO A 64 5.37 21.65 13.30
C PRO A 64 5.91 21.29 11.92
N ASP A 65 5.77 20.02 11.50
CA ASP A 65 6.19 19.58 10.18
C ASP A 65 5.14 19.83 9.10
N VAL A 66 3.88 20.13 9.48
CA VAL A 66 2.76 20.36 8.55
C VAL A 66 2.55 21.86 8.34
N CYS A 67 2.68 22.34 7.12
CA CYS A 67 2.40 23.74 6.79
C CYS A 67 1.00 23.95 6.18
N LYS A 68 0.39 22.89 5.68
CA LYS A 68 -1.00 22.93 5.19
C LYS A 68 -1.63 21.55 5.32
N TRP A 69 -2.88 21.50 5.74
CA TRP A 69 -3.71 20.32 5.82
C TRP A 69 -5.05 20.55 5.12
N GLU A 70 -5.42 19.67 4.20
CA GLU A 70 -6.68 19.73 3.46
C GLU A 70 -7.44 18.42 3.65
N PRO A 71 -8.30 18.31 4.70
CA PRO A 71 -9.08 17.12 4.96
C PRO A 71 -10.28 17.00 4.02
N SER A 72 -10.70 15.75 3.79
CA SER A 72 -11.95 15.38 3.11
C SER A 72 -12.51 14.12 3.75
N ILE A 73 -13.82 13.99 3.85
CA ILE A 73 -14.48 12.78 4.31
C ILE A 73 -14.95 11.99 3.10
N ALA A 74 -14.52 10.75 3.00
CA ALA A 74 -14.92 9.84 1.93
C ALA A 74 -16.34 9.31 2.17
N GLU A 75 -16.99 8.77 1.13
CA GLU A 75 -18.33 8.20 1.21
C GLU A 75 -18.45 7.05 2.24
N ASP A 76 -17.35 6.33 2.47
CA ASP A 76 -17.26 5.26 3.47
C ASP A 76 -17.01 5.76 4.91
N GLY A 77 -17.07 7.10 5.12
CA GLY A 77 -16.89 7.75 6.41
C GLY A 77 -15.43 7.88 6.87
N ARG A 78 -14.43 7.39 6.12
CA ARG A 78 -13.02 7.56 6.46
C ARG A 78 -12.54 8.96 6.12
N MET A 79 -11.63 9.48 6.93
CA MET A 79 -10.99 10.77 6.65
C MET A 79 -9.80 10.57 5.72
N ARG A 80 -9.78 11.30 4.61
CA ARG A 80 -8.63 11.45 3.73
C ARG A 80 -8.15 12.88 3.75
N GLY A 81 -6.91 13.11 3.34
CA GLY A 81 -6.45 14.48 3.24
C GLY A 81 -5.08 14.59 2.60
N ILE A 82 -4.77 15.82 2.22
CA ILE A 82 -3.47 16.18 1.67
C ILE A 82 -2.74 17.03 2.72
N ALA A 83 -1.57 16.53 3.17
CA ALA A 83 -0.67 17.25 4.04
C ALA A 83 0.51 17.79 3.24
N LEU A 84 0.73 19.09 3.28
CA LEU A 84 1.96 19.72 2.78
C LEU A 84 2.93 19.87 3.93
N LEU A 85 4.10 19.24 3.78
CA LEU A 85 5.12 19.13 4.81
C LEU A 85 6.30 20.06 4.51
N THR A 86 6.80 20.75 5.52
CA THR A 86 8.02 21.57 5.42
C THR A 86 9.28 20.73 5.34
N LYS A 87 9.26 19.54 5.94
CA LYS A 87 10.34 18.55 5.90
C LYS A 87 9.78 17.14 5.99
N CYS A 88 10.42 16.21 5.29
CA CYS A 88 10.09 14.80 5.32
C CYS A 88 11.38 13.96 5.22
N ARG A 89 11.77 13.34 6.35
CA ARG A 89 12.98 12.50 6.43
C ARG A 89 12.86 11.28 5.51
N ALA A 90 11.66 10.71 5.44
CA ALA A 90 11.31 9.57 4.63
C ALA A 90 11.45 9.85 3.13
N CYS A 91 10.80 10.91 2.65
CA CYS A 91 10.83 11.30 1.24
C CYS A 91 12.26 11.60 0.77
N LYS A 92 13.06 12.29 1.62
CA LYS A 92 14.46 12.59 1.31
C LYS A 92 15.30 11.32 1.13
N ALA A 93 15.10 10.30 1.97
CA ALA A 93 15.81 9.03 1.86
C ALA A 93 15.40 8.25 0.58
N ILE A 94 14.09 8.17 0.30
CA ILE A 94 13.58 7.52 -0.91
C ILE A 94 14.12 8.20 -2.18
N MET A 95 14.09 9.54 -2.25
CA MET A 95 14.58 10.31 -3.41
C MET A 95 16.05 10.08 -3.72
N ARG A 96 16.88 9.78 -2.71
CA ARG A 96 18.31 9.56 -2.84
C ARG A 96 18.68 8.11 -3.08
N SER A 97 17.70 7.22 -3.06
CA SER A 97 17.89 5.79 -3.26
C SER A 97 17.35 5.33 -4.61
N ASP A 98 17.87 4.23 -5.14
CA ASP A 98 17.27 3.51 -6.27
C ASP A 98 16.11 2.61 -5.81
N CYS A 99 15.29 3.12 -4.88
CA CYS A 99 14.15 2.42 -4.30
C CYS A 99 12.84 3.15 -4.59
N TYR A 100 11.76 2.39 -4.65
CA TYR A 100 10.41 2.88 -4.83
C TYR A 100 9.55 2.48 -3.62
N LEU A 101 8.90 3.45 -2.97
CA LEU A 101 7.95 3.20 -1.92
C LEU A 101 6.60 2.80 -2.53
N ARG A 102 6.20 1.54 -2.36
CA ARG A 102 4.95 1.00 -2.88
C ARG A 102 3.76 1.35 -2.00
N SER A 103 3.94 1.23 -0.70
CA SER A 103 2.94 1.60 0.31
C SER A 103 3.58 1.84 1.66
N ALA A 104 2.91 2.64 2.50
CA ALA A 104 3.28 2.82 3.90
C ALA A 104 2.01 2.93 4.75
N ARG A 105 1.99 2.22 5.89
CA ARG A 105 0.86 2.24 6.84
C ARG A 105 1.38 2.13 8.27
N THR A 106 0.69 2.76 9.20
CA THR A 106 1.02 2.63 10.62
C THR A 106 0.61 1.26 11.15
N MET A 107 1.44 0.73 12.06
CA MET A 107 1.26 -0.58 12.70
C MET A 107 0.84 -0.48 14.17
N GLY A 108 0.51 0.73 14.64
CA GLY A 108 0.35 1.07 16.04
C GLY A 108 1.65 1.60 16.66
N HIS A 109 1.51 2.31 17.78
CA HIS A 109 2.64 2.91 18.54
C HIS A 109 3.61 3.76 17.69
N GLY A 110 3.09 4.43 16.63
CA GLY A 110 3.89 5.30 15.76
C GLY A 110 4.76 4.60 14.72
N LYS A 111 4.89 3.28 14.78
CA LYS A 111 5.67 2.53 13.77
C LYS A 111 4.94 2.41 12.45
N VAL A 112 5.68 2.48 11.35
CA VAL A 112 5.15 2.46 9.99
C VAL A 112 5.73 1.28 9.23
N GLU A 113 4.88 0.43 8.68
CA GLU A 113 5.28 -0.62 7.74
C GLU A 113 5.42 -0.02 6.35
N TRP A 114 6.59 -0.19 5.76
CA TRP A 114 6.88 0.20 4.39
C TRP A 114 7.04 -1.02 3.50
N GLN A 115 6.35 -1.03 2.38
CA GLN A 115 6.62 -1.94 1.28
C GLN A 115 7.48 -1.21 0.25
N VAL A 116 8.69 -1.69 0.03
CA VAL A 116 9.69 -1.05 -0.81
C VAL A 116 10.09 -1.98 -1.94
N ILE A 117 10.22 -1.43 -3.15
CA ILE A 117 10.83 -2.10 -4.29
C ILE A 117 12.21 -1.48 -4.51
N ALA A 118 13.26 -2.30 -4.48
CA ALA A 118 14.62 -1.89 -4.75
C ALA A 118 15.12 -2.48 -6.09
N SER A 119 15.89 -1.71 -6.84
CA SER A 119 16.49 -2.16 -8.10
C SER A 119 17.46 -3.32 -7.90
N ARG A 120 18.21 -3.29 -6.79
CA ARG A 120 19.23 -4.27 -6.38
C ARG A 120 19.35 -4.29 -4.86
N GLU A 121 20.05 -5.27 -4.33
CA GLU A 121 20.24 -5.44 -2.88
C GLU A 121 21.00 -4.28 -2.23
N ALA A 122 22.03 -3.80 -2.91
CA ALA A 122 22.79 -2.64 -2.45
C ALA A 122 21.90 -1.39 -2.29
N ALA A 123 20.98 -1.14 -3.24
CA ALA A 123 20.06 0.00 -3.16
C ALA A 123 19.13 -0.06 -1.91
N LEU A 124 18.71 -1.27 -1.52
CA LEU A 124 17.95 -1.45 -0.27
C LEU A 124 18.82 -1.14 0.95
N GLY A 125 20.08 -1.56 0.94
CA GLY A 125 21.06 -1.22 1.98
C GLY A 125 21.28 0.29 2.08
N ASP A 126 21.50 0.95 0.94
CA ASP A 126 21.70 2.41 0.87
C ASP A 126 20.49 3.17 1.45
N LEU A 127 19.26 2.72 1.14
CA LEU A 127 18.04 3.30 1.70
C LEU A 127 17.98 3.15 3.23
N ILE A 128 18.25 1.95 3.74
CA ILE A 128 18.23 1.67 5.18
C ILE A 128 19.26 2.54 5.89
N ASP A 129 20.46 2.66 5.35
CA ASP A 129 21.53 3.46 5.92
C ASP A 129 21.20 4.97 5.91
N GLU A 130 20.62 5.47 4.82
CA GLU A 130 20.17 6.87 4.74
C GLU A 130 19.04 7.17 5.74
N LEU A 131 18.08 6.28 5.90
CA LEU A 131 17.03 6.41 6.92
C LEU A 131 17.61 6.43 8.33
N LYS A 132 18.55 5.54 8.65
CA LYS A 132 19.25 5.52 9.96
C LYS A 132 20.04 6.80 10.20
N LYS A 133 20.76 7.32 9.20
CA LYS A 133 21.46 8.60 9.28
C LYS A 133 20.52 9.77 9.54
N ASN A 134 19.29 9.68 9.08
CA ASN A 134 18.23 10.68 9.33
C ASN A 134 17.51 10.48 10.69
N GLY A 135 17.99 9.58 11.55
CA GLY A 135 17.47 9.34 12.90
C GLY A 135 16.26 8.41 12.95
N CYS A 136 16.03 7.60 11.91
CA CYS A 136 14.97 6.59 11.90
C CYS A 136 15.50 5.26 12.44
N THR A 137 14.64 4.52 13.16
CA THR A 137 14.91 3.11 13.51
C THR A 137 14.26 2.20 12.46
N ILE A 138 15.03 1.23 11.95
CA ILE A 138 14.58 0.36 10.86
C ILE A 138 14.78 -1.10 11.25
N ASP A 139 13.71 -1.89 11.06
CA ASP A 139 13.76 -3.35 11.14
C ASP A 139 13.31 -3.96 9.79
N LEU A 140 14.16 -4.81 9.21
CA LEU A 140 13.86 -5.53 7.97
C LEU A 140 13.02 -6.77 8.30
N ARG A 141 11.71 -6.71 8.06
CA ARG A 141 10.77 -7.78 8.36
C ARG A 141 10.82 -8.91 7.34
N SER A 142 10.91 -8.56 6.06
CA SER A 142 11.04 -9.54 5.00
C SER A 142 11.75 -8.97 3.77
N LYS A 143 12.40 -9.86 3.03
CA LYS A 143 13.05 -9.56 1.74
C LYS A 143 12.81 -10.74 0.81
N LYS A 144 12.33 -10.47 -0.39
CA LYS A 144 12.16 -11.47 -1.44
C LYS A 144 12.53 -10.90 -2.80
N LYS A 145 12.94 -11.77 -3.70
CA LYS A 145 13.15 -11.41 -5.09
C LYS A 145 11.79 -11.03 -5.69
N LEU A 146 11.72 -9.87 -6.33
CA LEU A 146 10.55 -9.48 -7.10
C LEU A 146 10.63 -10.29 -8.41
N ASP A 147 9.98 -11.44 -8.43
CA ASP A 147 9.80 -12.17 -9.67
C ASP A 147 8.75 -11.42 -10.50
N ASP A 148 8.97 -11.35 -11.81
CA ASP A 148 8.04 -10.80 -12.81
C ASP A 148 6.74 -11.64 -12.95
N THR A 149 6.55 -12.58 -12.06
CA THR A 149 5.35 -13.39 -12.01
C THR A 149 4.20 -12.54 -11.49
N SER A 150 3.37 -12.10 -12.40
CA SER A 150 1.98 -11.81 -12.06
C SER A 150 1.51 -12.90 -11.08
N PHE A 151 0.87 -12.52 -9.95
CA PHE A 151 0.35 -13.47 -8.95
C PHE A 151 -0.61 -14.51 -9.57
N VAL A 152 -0.99 -14.33 -10.84
CA VAL A 152 -1.65 -15.30 -11.71
C VAL A 152 -0.78 -15.60 -12.92
N THR A 153 -0.73 -16.85 -13.34
CA THR A 153 -0.06 -17.22 -14.60
C THR A 153 -0.84 -16.66 -15.79
N LYS A 154 -0.17 -16.45 -16.92
CA LYS A 154 -0.79 -15.95 -18.14
C LYS A 154 -2.05 -16.74 -18.56
N ARG A 155 -2.02 -18.08 -18.35
CA ARG A 155 -3.15 -18.95 -18.62
C ARG A 155 -4.30 -18.75 -17.62
N GLN A 156 -4.01 -18.55 -16.34
CA GLN A 156 -5.01 -18.21 -15.31
C GLN A 156 -5.61 -16.84 -15.56
N GLU A 157 -4.81 -15.85 -15.91
CA GLU A 157 -5.28 -14.51 -16.24
C GLU A 157 -6.27 -14.52 -17.41
N LEU A 158 -5.90 -15.18 -18.51
CA LEU A 158 -6.77 -15.30 -19.68
C LEU A 158 -8.10 -16.00 -19.35
N ALA A 159 -8.05 -17.08 -18.56
CA ALA A 159 -9.26 -17.81 -18.17
C ALA A 159 -10.17 -16.97 -17.25
N ILE A 160 -9.61 -16.26 -16.26
CA ILE A 160 -10.37 -15.41 -15.35
C ILE A 160 -10.98 -14.21 -16.09
N ARG A 161 -10.20 -13.57 -16.97
CA ARG A 161 -10.69 -12.46 -17.80
C ARG A 161 -11.87 -12.90 -18.68
N ALA A 162 -11.74 -14.02 -19.38
CA ALA A 162 -12.82 -14.57 -20.19
C ALA A 162 -14.05 -14.97 -19.35
N ALA A 163 -13.85 -15.52 -18.16
CA ALA A 163 -14.91 -15.84 -17.23
C ALA A 163 -15.66 -14.58 -16.78
N LEU A 164 -14.92 -13.52 -16.45
CA LEU A 164 -15.49 -12.23 -16.03
C LEU A 164 -16.27 -11.57 -17.19
N GLU A 165 -15.67 -11.43 -18.35
CA GLU A 165 -16.26 -10.77 -19.52
C GLU A 165 -17.52 -11.49 -20.05
N ARG A 166 -17.60 -12.81 -19.87
CA ARG A 166 -18.73 -13.63 -20.31
C ARG A 166 -19.78 -13.89 -19.23
N GLY A 167 -19.65 -13.22 -18.08
CA GLY A 167 -20.62 -13.30 -16.99
C GLY A 167 -20.64 -14.63 -16.22
N TYR A 168 -19.54 -15.35 -16.15
CA TYR A 168 -19.45 -16.57 -15.34
C TYR A 168 -19.65 -16.29 -13.85
N TYR A 169 -19.22 -15.13 -13.39
CA TYR A 169 -19.35 -14.67 -12.00
C TYR A 169 -20.65 -13.90 -11.73
N ASP A 170 -21.45 -13.65 -12.76
CA ASP A 170 -22.70 -12.90 -12.60
C ASP A 170 -23.84 -13.78 -12.05
N TYR A 171 -24.89 -13.13 -11.57
CA TYR A 171 -26.13 -13.80 -11.21
C TYR A 171 -27.32 -13.13 -11.92
N PRO A 172 -28.05 -13.86 -12.77
CA PRO A 172 -27.78 -15.24 -13.24
C PRO A 172 -26.52 -15.32 -14.12
N ARG A 173 -25.88 -16.48 -14.15
CA ARG A 173 -24.65 -16.69 -14.94
C ARG A 173 -24.88 -16.52 -16.43
N GLY A 174 -24.04 -15.73 -17.09
CA GLY A 174 -24.04 -15.58 -18.56
C GLY A 174 -23.42 -16.78 -19.31
N VAL A 175 -22.49 -17.51 -18.67
CA VAL A 175 -21.80 -18.68 -19.24
C VAL A 175 -21.58 -19.75 -18.18
N SER A 176 -21.61 -21.02 -18.57
CA SER A 176 -21.32 -22.15 -17.69
C SER A 176 -19.85 -22.57 -17.76
N LEU A 177 -19.37 -23.28 -16.73
CA LEU A 177 -18.01 -23.83 -16.71
C LEU A 177 -17.68 -24.75 -17.89
N PRO A 178 -18.58 -25.66 -18.32
CA PRO A 178 -18.36 -26.47 -19.54
C PRO A 178 -18.21 -25.63 -20.81
N GLN A 179 -18.96 -24.53 -20.95
CA GLN A 179 -18.84 -23.64 -22.10
C GLN A 179 -17.53 -22.89 -22.12
N LEU A 180 -17.05 -22.44 -20.96
CA LEU A 180 -15.69 -21.86 -20.81
C LEU A 180 -14.62 -22.89 -21.17
N ALA A 181 -14.72 -24.09 -20.62
CA ALA A 181 -13.78 -25.17 -20.88
C ALA A 181 -13.66 -25.49 -22.37
N LYS A 182 -14.79 -25.55 -23.10
CA LYS A 182 -14.84 -25.75 -24.54
C LYS A 182 -14.10 -24.65 -25.31
N SER A 183 -14.23 -23.37 -24.87
CA SER A 183 -13.57 -22.25 -25.56
C SER A 183 -12.05 -22.18 -25.32
N PHE A 184 -11.53 -22.91 -24.33
CA PHE A 184 -10.11 -23.06 -24.05
C PHE A 184 -9.55 -24.43 -24.45
N GLU A 185 -10.37 -25.27 -25.11
CA GLU A 185 -10.00 -26.63 -25.55
C GLU A 185 -9.47 -27.50 -24.38
N VAL A 186 -10.09 -27.38 -23.22
CA VAL A 186 -9.73 -28.15 -22.01
C VAL A 186 -10.96 -28.87 -21.43
N THR A 187 -10.72 -29.80 -20.51
CA THR A 187 -11.80 -30.44 -19.77
C THR A 187 -12.43 -29.45 -18.77
N THR A 188 -13.69 -29.71 -18.38
CA THR A 188 -14.38 -28.92 -17.37
C THR A 188 -13.62 -28.92 -16.04
N SER A 189 -13.05 -30.08 -15.66
CA SER A 189 -12.23 -30.20 -14.45
C SER A 189 -10.97 -29.31 -14.53
N THR A 190 -10.25 -29.37 -15.66
CA THR A 190 -9.05 -28.54 -15.88
C THR A 190 -9.37 -27.05 -15.84
N MET A 191 -10.50 -26.63 -16.46
CA MET A 191 -10.92 -25.24 -16.39
C MET A 191 -11.25 -24.80 -14.95
N GLY A 192 -11.95 -25.66 -14.19
CA GLY A 192 -12.25 -25.40 -12.78
C GLY A 192 -10.97 -25.22 -11.95
N GLU A 193 -9.95 -26.07 -12.14
CA GLU A 193 -8.68 -25.90 -11.45
C GLU A 193 -7.94 -24.61 -11.83
N ILE A 194 -7.93 -24.23 -13.12
CA ILE A 194 -7.29 -23.00 -13.58
C ILE A 194 -7.92 -21.79 -12.92
N LEU A 195 -9.27 -21.71 -12.93
CA LEU A 195 -10.01 -20.63 -12.30
C LEU A 195 -9.75 -20.60 -10.79
N GLN A 196 -9.97 -21.71 -10.09
CA GLN A 196 -9.81 -21.79 -8.65
C GLN A 196 -8.41 -21.39 -8.17
N ARG A 197 -7.36 -21.84 -8.87
CA ARG A 197 -5.97 -21.47 -8.53
C ARG A 197 -5.71 -19.99 -8.77
N GLY A 198 -6.21 -19.44 -9.87
CA GLY A 198 -6.07 -18.03 -10.19
C GLY A 198 -6.86 -17.13 -9.23
N GLU A 199 -8.12 -17.46 -8.95
CA GLU A 199 -8.98 -16.78 -7.98
C GLU A 199 -8.35 -16.77 -6.59
N ARG A 200 -7.87 -17.93 -6.11
CA ARG A 200 -7.14 -18.02 -4.84
C ARG A 200 -5.96 -17.05 -4.78
N ASN A 201 -5.20 -16.94 -5.87
CA ASN A 201 -4.03 -16.07 -5.92
C ASN A 201 -4.43 -14.58 -5.91
N ILE A 202 -5.49 -14.22 -6.65
CA ILE A 202 -6.06 -12.86 -6.63
C ILE A 202 -6.58 -12.50 -5.25
N ILE A 203 -7.37 -13.37 -4.63
CA ILE A 203 -7.92 -13.16 -3.30
C ILE A 203 -6.81 -12.97 -2.26
N ARG A 204 -5.78 -13.81 -2.29
CA ARG A 204 -4.62 -13.67 -1.41
C ARG A 204 -3.91 -12.34 -1.60
N GLU A 205 -3.70 -11.92 -2.84
CA GLU A 205 -3.03 -10.64 -3.13
C GLU A 205 -3.88 -9.46 -2.69
N TYR A 206 -5.19 -9.52 -2.91
CA TYR A 206 -6.13 -8.50 -2.45
C TYR A 206 -6.07 -8.29 -0.93
N PHE A 207 -6.10 -9.37 -0.16
CA PHE A 207 -6.01 -9.28 1.30
C PHE A 207 -4.60 -8.93 1.78
N ARG A 208 -3.55 -9.36 1.07
CA ARG A 208 -2.17 -8.96 1.39
C ARG A 208 -1.94 -7.45 1.26
N THR A 209 -2.61 -6.80 0.33
CA THR A 209 -2.51 -5.36 0.10
C THR A 209 -3.42 -4.53 1.01
N LYS A 210 -4.42 -5.17 1.64
CA LYS A 210 -5.37 -4.51 2.54
C LYS A 210 -5.13 -4.79 4.04
N MET A 211 -4.36 -5.82 4.38
CA MET A 211 -3.86 -6.04 5.73
C MET A 211 -2.59 -5.24 5.97
#